data_2c5d4204ae9c4e5cada13bcbb3a99c0a
#
_entry.id   2c5d4204ae9c4e5cada13bcbb3a99c0a
#
_cell.length_a   1.000
_cell.length_b   1.000
_cell.length_c   1.000
_cell.angle_alpha   90.00
_cell.angle_beta   90.00
_cell.angle_gamma   90.00
#
_symmetry.space_group_name_H-M   'P 1'
#
loop_
_entity.id
_entity.type
_entity.pdbx_description
1 polymer ?
#
loop_
_entity_poly.entity_id
_entity_poly.type
_entity_poly.pdbx_seq_one_letter_code
_entity_poly.pdbx_strand_id
1 'polypeptide(L)'
;MKILSIDGGGVRGLIPGMVIVEIEKRMGKPISEIFDLIAGTSAGGHIALALATPGADGKPKWSAPELAAYYREAYGRIFDNSGFKVLDVLKGLTSERYSTDGIDAALDEIFGESKLSEALVEVLITAFEVESGEPHFFLRSEARENLKKDHLMSFVARATSAAPTYFEPAAKFNAEESMAFLDGAVFANNPAMCAFAHAQSLGFDEDEMTIVSLGTGAVARILQYEEVRHWGLANWARPILDITSQASNHAIDWQLNHILRKGHYFRVQPLMSGMRSAIDDARPETIKALEEASREVIVRHNEDLDKLCNLLASN
;
A
#
# COMPACT_ATOMS: atom_id res chain seq x y z
N MET A 1 -0.70 14.16 16.12
CA MET A 1 -0.93 12.81 15.56
C MET A 1 0.13 12.47 14.53
N LYS A 2 0.76 11.30 14.62
CA LYS A 2 1.81 10.82 13.71
C LYS A 2 1.20 9.79 12.77
N ILE A 3 1.29 10.04 11.48
CA ILE A 3 0.61 9.25 10.43
C ILE A 3 1.66 8.67 9.48
N LEU A 4 1.62 7.36 9.26
CA LEU A 4 2.36 6.67 8.22
C LEU A 4 1.41 6.31 7.08
N SER A 5 1.71 6.73 5.86
CA SER A 5 0.95 6.40 4.65
C SER A 5 1.82 5.61 3.69
N ILE A 6 1.34 4.48 3.19
CA ILE A 6 2.10 3.55 2.34
C ILE A 6 1.34 3.32 1.03
N ASP A 7 1.96 3.70 -0.08
CA ASP A 7 1.36 3.57 -1.42
C ASP A 7 1.23 2.12 -1.87
N GLY A 8 0.29 1.88 -2.78
CA GLY A 8 0.18 0.64 -3.53
C GLY A 8 1.28 0.48 -4.58
N GLY A 9 1.60 -0.76 -4.94
CA GLY A 9 2.62 -1.01 -5.96
C GLY A 9 3.08 -2.45 -6.16
N GLY A 10 2.39 -3.45 -5.67
CA GLY A 10 2.73 -4.87 -5.81
C GLY A 10 4.13 -5.17 -5.26
N VAL A 11 4.98 -5.86 -6.03
CA VAL A 11 6.37 -6.20 -5.62
C VAL A 11 7.21 -4.99 -5.23
N ARG A 12 6.88 -3.81 -5.76
CA ARG A 12 7.59 -2.55 -5.42
C ARG A 12 7.34 -2.09 -3.99
N GLY A 13 6.41 -2.73 -3.25
CA GLY A 13 6.22 -2.57 -1.81
C GLY A 13 7.48 -2.86 -0.99
N LEU A 14 8.48 -3.56 -1.56
CA LEU A 14 9.80 -3.70 -0.95
C LEU A 14 10.47 -2.34 -0.67
N ILE A 15 10.24 -1.33 -1.51
CA ILE A 15 10.86 -0.01 -1.34
C ILE A 15 10.40 0.67 -0.04
N PRO A 16 9.09 0.95 0.16
CA PRO A 16 8.62 1.48 1.43
C PRO A 16 8.93 0.53 2.60
N GLY A 17 8.88 -0.79 2.41
CA GLY A 17 9.26 -1.76 3.43
C GLY A 17 10.69 -1.55 3.95
N MET A 18 11.66 -1.35 3.06
CA MET A 18 13.06 -1.08 3.43
C MET A 18 13.26 0.28 4.10
N VAL A 19 12.49 1.32 3.70
CA VAL A 19 12.49 2.63 4.38
C VAL A 19 11.94 2.50 5.80
N ILE A 20 10.88 1.72 5.98
CA ILE A 20 10.28 1.42 7.29
C ILE A 20 11.29 0.69 8.19
N VAL A 21 12.03 -0.28 7.66
CA VAL A 21 13.14 -0.95 8.38
C VAL A 21 14.16 0.06 8.90
N GLU A 22 14.54 1.04 8.07
CA GLU A 22 15.50 2.07 8.48
C GLU A 22 14.91 3.02 9.54
N ILE A 23 13.61 3.34 9.46
CA ILE A 23 12.92 4.15 10.49
C ILE A 23 12.91 3.40 11.83
N GLU A 24 12.49 2.13 11.87
CA GLU A 24 12.52 1.31 13.09
C GLU A 24 13.92 1.26 13.72
N LYS A 25 14.93 1.03 12.87
CA LYS A 25 16.33 0.97 13.30
C LYS A 25 16.81 2.28 13.94
N ARG A 26 16.48 3.43 13.35
CA ARG A 26 16.85 4.76 13.90
C ARG A 26 16.09 5.09 15.18
N MET A 27 14.84 4.74 15.24
CA MET A 27 13.97 5.02 16.39
C MET A 27 14.16 4.02 17.54
N GLY A 28 14.65 2.80 17.27
CA GLY A 28 14.79 1.72 18.27
C GLY A 28 13.45 1.24 18.84
N LYS A 29 12.35 1.43 18.10
CA LYS A 29 10.99 1.07 18.49
C LYS A 29 10.22 0.50 17.29
N PRO A 30 9.27 -0.42 17.52
CA PRO A 30 8.34 -0.88 16.48
C PRO A 30 7.53 0.27 15.88
N ILE A 31 7.15 0.15 14.62
CA ILE A 31 6.36 1.17 13.90
C ILE A 31 5.05 1.50 14.61
N SER A 32 4.37 0.50 15.15
CA SER A 32 3.12 0.69 15.92
C SER A 32 3.31 1.42 17.26
N GLU A 33 4.54 1.62 17.73
CA GLU A 33 4.86 2.48 18.87
C GLU A 33 5.33 3.89 18.46
N ILE A 34 5.51 4.12 17.15
CA ILE A 34 5.98 5.39 16.59
C ILE A 34 4.81 6.19 16.00
N PHE A 35 3.92 5.51 15.28
CA PHE A 35 2.80 6.12 14.57
C PHE A 35 1.46 5.81 15.21
N ASP A 36 0.58 6.80 15.26
CA ASP A 36 -0.77 6.71 15.81
C ASP A 36 -1.77 6.13 14.80
N LEU A 37 -1.53 6.41 13.50
CA LEU A 37 -2.32 5.93 12.36
C LEU A 37 -1.39 5.40 11.26
N ILE A 38 -1.70 4.21 10.74
CA ILE A 38 -1.03 3.64 9.59
C ILE A 38 -2.05 3.44 8.47
N ALA A 39 -1.87 4.14 7.35
CA ALA A 39 -2.72 4.02 6.17
C ALA A 39 -2.00 3.27 5.06
N GLY A 40 -2.74 2.45 4.32
CA GLY A 40 -2.16 1.67 3.23
C GLY A 40 -3.14 1.32 2.11
N THR A 41 -2.59 1.17 0.91
CA THR A 41 -3.31 0.70 -0.28
C THR A 41 -2.59 -0.49 -0.89
N SER A 42 -3.30 -1.56 -1.26
CA SER A 42 -2.71 -2.72 -1.94
C SER A 42 -1.54 -3.31 -1.14
N ALA A 43 -0.36 -3.50 -1.75
CA ALA A 43 0.85 -3.93 -1.03
C ALA A 43 1.17 -3.04 0.20
N GLY A 44 0.91 -1.72 0.12
CA GLY A 44 1.03 -0.82 1.27
C GLY A 44 0.01 -1.12 2.37
N GLY A 45 -1.19 -1.57 2.01
CA GLY A 45 -2.21 -2.03 2.95
C GLY A 45 -1.80 -3.32 3.69
N HIS A 46 -1.15 -4.25 2.99
CA HIS A 46 -0.57 -5.43 3.64
C HIS A 46 0.48 -5.05 4.68
N ILE A 47 1.40 -4.15 4.32
CA ILE A 47 2.45 -3.68 5.23
C ILE A 47 1.83 -2.95 6.42
N ALA A 48 0.86 -2.06 6.19
CA ALA A 48 0.16 -1.31 7.24
C ALA A 48 -0.52 -2.22 8.26
N LEU A 49 -1.30 -3.21 7.79
CA LEU A 49 -1.97 -4.18 8.62
C LEU A 49 -0.97 -5.06 9.40
N ALA A 50 0.07 -5.57 8.72
CA ALA A 50 1.05 -6.45 9.35
C ALA A 50 1.83 -5.76 10.47
N LEU A 51 2.23 -4.49 10.28
CA LEU A 51 2.89 -3.68 11.32
C LEU A 51 1.97 -3.36 12.51
N ALA A 52 0.65 -3.40 12.30
CA ALA A 52 -0.35 -3.18 13.34
C ALA A 52 -0.90 -4.49 13.94
N THR A 53 -0.52 -5.66 13.42
CA THR A 53 -1.03 -6.96 13.91
C THR A 53 -0.44 -7.28 15.29
N PRO A 54 -1.26 -7.58 16.32
CA PRO A 54 -0.77 -7.97 17.62
C PRO A 54 -0.22 -9.41 17.62
N GLY A 55 0.87 -9.61 18.34
CA GLY A 55 1.33 -10.93 18.74
C GLY A 55 0.62 -11.44 20.00
N ALA A 56 0.88 -12.68 20.40
CA ALA A 56 0.26 -13.30 21.57
C ALA A 56 0.59 -12.60 22.89
N ASP A 57 1.67 -11.84 22.96
CA ASP A 57 2.11 -11.06 24.12
C ASP A 57 1.59 -9.60 24.10
N GLY A 58 0.74 -9.25 23.13
CA GLY A 58 0.21 -7.91 22.94
C GLY A 58 1.20 -6.91 22.30
N LYS A 59 2.39 -7.36 21.90
CA LYS A 59 3.35 -6.59 21.12
C LYS A 59 3.13 -6.82 19.63
N PRO A 60 3.77 -6.03 18.74
CA PRO A 60 3.71 -6.31 17.31
C PRO A 60 4.13 -7.74 16.97
N LYS A 61 3.33 -8.43 16.16
CA LYS A 61 3.64 -9.79 15.68
C LYS A 61 4.87 -9.81 14.77
N TRP A 62 5.07 -8.73 14.02
CA TRP A 62 6.14 -8.57 13.05
C TRP A 62 6.97 -7.31 13.34
N SER A 63 8.28 -7.44 13.37
CA SER A 63 9.17 -6.30 13.17
C SER A 63 9.26 -5.95 11.67
N ALA A 64 9.62 -4.72 11.33
CA ALA A 64 9.79 -4.33 9.94
C ALA A 64 10.84 -5.17 9.19
N PRO A 65 12.01 -5.54 9.78
CA PRO A 65 12.97 -6.45 9.13
C PRO A 65 12.41 -7.84 8.83
N GLU A 66 11.67 -8.45 9.76
CA GLU A 66 11.03 -9.76 9.55
C GLU A 66 10.00 -9.71 8.44
N LEU A 67 9.17 -8.67 8.44
CA LEU A 67 8.15 -8.45 7.42
C LEU A 67 8.77 -8.24 6.02
N ALA A 68 9.82 -7.43 5.92
CA ALA A 68 10.54 -7.22 4.66
C ALA A 68 11.18 -8.51 4.13
N ALA A 69 11.75 -9.34 5.01
CA ALA A 69 12.29 -10.65 4.65
C ALA A 69 11.19 -11.60 4.16
N TYR A 70 10.05 -11.63 4.86
CA TYR A 70 8.89 -12.45 4.47
C TYR A 70 8.38 -12.08 3.07
N TYR A 71 8.13 -10.79 2.79
CA TYR A 71 7.63 -10.37 1.49
C TYR A 71 8.58 -10.65 0.34
N ARG A 72 9.89 -10.55 0.57
CA ARG A 72 10.90 -10.93 -0.43
C ARG A 72 10.68 -12.36 -0.94
N GLU A 73 10.35 -13.29 -0.05
CA GLU A 73 10.10 -14.70 -0.39
C GLU A 73 8.67 -14.93 -0.90
N ALA A 74 7.69 -14.26 -0.29
CA ALA A 74 6.28 -14.45 -0.60
C ALA A 74 5.89 -13.95 -2.00
N TYR A 75 6.53 -12.89 -2.51
CA TYR A 75 6.20 -12.35 -3.84
C TYR A 75 6.33 -13.38 -4.96
N GLY A 76 7.30 -14.30 -4.89
CA GLY A 76 7.44 -15.39 -5.84
C GLY A 76 6.24 -16.35 -5.84
N ARG A 77 5.59 -16.55 -4.69
CA ARG A 77 4.39 -17.38 -4.55
C ARG A 77 3.12 -16.64 -4.95
N ILE A 78 3.03 -15.37 -4.58
CA ILE A 78 1.87 -14.49 -4.87
C ILE A 78 1.70 -14.27 -6.38
N PHE A 79 2.82 -14.10 -7.11
CA PHE A 79 2.84 -13.83 -8.55
C PHE A 79 3.36 -15.03 -9.34
N ASP A 80 3.06 -16.25 -8.89
CA ASP A 80 3.44 -17.46 -9.61
C ASP A 80 2.55 -17.70 -10.84
N ASN A 81 3.19 -17.72 -12.01
CA ASN A 81 2.59 -18.01 -13.31
C ASN A 81 2.81 -19.44 -13.80
N SER A 82 3.33 -20.36 -12.98
CA SER A 82 3.70 -21.71 -13.42
C SER A 82 2.53 -22.55 -13.96
N GLY A 83 1.29 -22.16 -13.64
CA GLY A 83 0.06 -22.76 -14.16
C GLY A 83 -0.44 -22.21 -15.51
N PHE A 84 0.12 -21.10 -16.01
CA PHE A 84 -0.38 -20.44 -17.23
C PHE A 84 0.14 -21.15 -18.50
N LYS A 85 -0.72 -21.89 -19.18
CA LYS A 85 -0.41 -22.51 -20.50
C LYS A 85 -0.54 -21.47 -21.60
N VAL A 86 0.28 -21.58 -22.66
CA VAL A 86 0.28 -20.70 -23.85
C VAL A 86 -1.12 -20.53 -24.49
N LEU A 87 -2.03 -21.47 -24.29
CA LEU A 87 -3.45 -21.42 -24.70
C LEU A 87 -4.28 -20.39 -23.89
N ASP A 88 -3.80 -19.94 -22.74
CA ASP A 88 -4.51 -19.01 -21.87
C ASP A 88 -4.22 -17.53 -22.22
N VAL A 89 -3.29 -17.26 -23.14
CA VAL A 89 -3.04 -15.89 -23.65
C VAL A 89 -4.28 -15.30 -24.31
N LEU A 90 -5.10 -16.12 -24.96
CA LEU A 90 -6.40 -15.70 -25.51
C LEU A 90 -7.47 -15.54 -24.40
N LYS A 91 -7.37 -16.31 -23.32
CA LYS A 91 -8.23 -16.16 -22.13
C LYS A 91 -7.82 -14.98 -21.27
N GLY A 92 -6.54 -14.58 -21.25
CA GLY A 92 -6.07 -13.40 -20.50
C GLY A 92 -6.64 -12.06 -20.98
N LEU A 93 -7.44 -12.08 -22.08
CA LEU A 93 -8.32 -10.95 -22.45
C LEU A 93 -9.71 -11.03 -21.78
N THR A 94 -10.04 -12.15 -21.13
CA THR A 94 -11.39 -12.43 -20.59
C THR A 94 -11.39 -13.00 -19.16
N SER A 95 -10.21 -13.19 -18.53
CA SER A 95 -10.07 -13.68 -17.15
C SER A 95 -8.90 -13.00 -16.45
N GLU A 96 -8.87 -13.11 -15.13
CA GLU A 96 -7.77 -12.68 -14.24
C GLU A 96 -6.45 -13.38 -14.59
N ARG A 97 -5.34 -12.74 -14.21
CA ARG A 97 -3.99 -13.20 -14.54
C ARG A 97 -3.46 -14.24 -13.57
N TYR A 98 -3.82 -14.13 -12.29
CA TYR A 98 -3.31 -14.95 -11.19
C TYR A 98 -4.45 -15.64 -10.45
N SER A 99 -4.22 -16.91 -10.02
CA SER A 99 -5.04 -17.55 -9.00
C SER A 99 -4.89 -16.81 -7.66
N THR A 100 -5.92 -16.83 -6.85
CA THR A 100 -5.89 -16.24 -5.49
C THR A 100 -5.16 -17.14 -4.49
N ASP A 101 -4.93 -18.41 -4.79
CA ASP A 101 -4.34 -19.37 -3.83
C ASP A 101 -3.01 -18.89 -3.22
N GLY A 102 -2.15 -18.31 -4.06
CA GLY A 102 -0.83 -17.85 -3.61
C GLY A 102 -0.91 -16.64 -2.69
N ILE A 103 -1.77 -15.67 -3.01
CA ILE A 103 -1.96 -14.49 -2.17
C ILE A 103 -2.73 -14.84 -0.89
N ASP A 104 -3.79 -15.64 -0.98
CA ASP A 104 -4.60 -16.03 0.17
C ASP A 104 -3.75 -16.80 1.19
N ALA A 105 -2.94 -17.78 0.74
CA ALA A 105 -2.02 -18.52 1.62
C ALA A 105 -1.00 -17.58 2.30
N ALA A 106 -0.43 -16.62 1.57
CA ALA A 106 0.51 -15.65 2.13
C ALA A 106 -0.14 -14.73 3.17
N LEU A 107 -1.38 -14.31 2.94
CA LEU A 107 -2.12 -13.46 3.87
C LEU A 107 -2.53 -14.22 5.14
N ASP A 108 -2.92 -15.49 5.02
CA ASP A 108 -3.23 -16.35 6.17
C ASP A 108 -1.99 -16.61 7.03
N GLU A 109 -0.80 -16.80 6.43
CA GLU A 109 0.47 -16.91 7.17
C GLU A 109 0.78 -15.64 7.98
N ILE A 110 0.54 -14.46 7.40
CA ILE A 110 0.81 -13.17 8.05
C ILE A 110 -0.18 -12.91 9.17
N PHE A 111 -1.47 -12.99 8.89
CA PHE A 111 -2.53 -12.47 9.76
C PHE A 111 -3.18 -13.53 10.65
N GLY A 112 -3.27 -14.79 10.18
CA GLY A 112 -4.04 -15.83 10.87
C GLY A 112 -5.49 -15.37 11.10
N GLU A 113 -5.97 -15.52 12.33
CA GLU A 113 -7.32 -15.13 12.75
C GLU A 113 -7.44 -13.70 13.28
N SER A 114 -6.39 -12.87 13.10
CA SER A 114 -6.39 -11.50 13.63
C SER A 114 -7.47 -10.64 12.96
N LYS A 115 -8.21 -9.90 13.78
CA LYS A 115 -9.28 -9.02 13.33
C LYS A 115 -8.85 -7.56 13.28
N LEU A 116 -9.54 -6.77 12.47
CA LEU A 116 -9.25 -5.35 12.29
C LEU A 116 -9.35 -4.55 13.61
N SER A 117 -10.32 -4.86 14.48
CA SER A 117 -10.49 -4.25 15.78
C SER A 117 -9.31 -4.46 16.73
N GLU A 118 -8.54 -5.54 16.52
CA GLU A 118 -7.39 -5.93 17.36
C GLU A 118 -6.11 -5.19 17.00
N ALA A 119 -6.08 -4.45 15.88
CA ALA A 119 -4.90 -3.70 15.46
C ALA A 119 -4.34 -2.84 16.62
N LEU A 120 -3.01 -2.77 16.74
CA LEU A 120 -2.32 -2.08 17.81
C LEU A 120 -2.51 -0.56 17.79
N VAL A 121 -2.65 -0.01 16.57
CA VAL A 121 -2.87 1.42 16.31
C VAL A 121 -4.03 1.61 15.36
N GLU A 122 -4.48 2.85 15.16
CA GLU A 122 -5.48 3.12 14.13
C GLU A 122 -4.93 2.72 12.75
N VAL A 123 -5.76 2.06 11.94
CA VAL A 123 -5.44 1.73 10.55
C VAL A 123 -6.52 2.23 9.61
N LEU A 124 -6.10 2.66 8.43
CA LEU A 124 -6.97 3.02 7.32
C LEU A 124 -6.52 2.25 6.08
N ILE A 125 -7.34 1.30 5.63
CA ILE A 125 -7.04 0.51 4.44
C ILE A 125 -8.08 0.81 3.37
N THR A 126 -7.61 1.17 2.17
CA THR A 126 -8.48 1.56 1.06
C THR A 126 -8.90 0.36 0.24
N ALA A 127 -10.14 0.32 -0.19
CA ALA A 127 -10.68 -0.59 -1.19
C ALA A 127 -11.83 0.10 -1.96
N PHE A 128 -12.23 -0.45 -3.09
CA PHE A 128 -13.38 0.06 -3.84
C PHE A 128 -14.48 -1.00 -3.83
N GLU A 129 -15.64 -0.64 -3.29
CA GLU A 129 -16.78 -1.55 -3.22
C GLU A 129 -17.53 -1.52 -4.56
N VAL A 130 -17.67 -2.71 -5.18
CA VAL A 130 -18.13 -2.83 -6.57
C VAL A 130 -19.65 -2.65 -6.68
N GLU A 131 -20.41 -3.18 -5.71
CA GLU A 131 -21.88 -3.19 -5.79
C GLU A 131 -22.48 -1.82 -5.48
N SER A 132 -21.88 -1.07 -4.54
CA SER A 132 -22.26 0.32 -4.29
C SER A 132 -21.62 1.31 -5.26
N GLY A 133 -20.50 0.96 -5.89
CA GLY A 133 -19.73 1.84 -6.76
C GLY A 133 -19.01 2.96 -6.00
N GLU A 134 -18.65 2.73 -4.74
CA GLU A 134 -18.08 3.77 -3.85
C GLU A 134 -16.72 3.38 -3.28
N PRO A 135 -15.86 4.38 -2.96
CA PRO A 135 -14.68 4.17 -2.13
C PRO A 135 -15.06 3.57 -0.78
N HIS A 136 -14.29 2.57 -0.35
CA HIS A 136 -14.46 1.94 0.95
C HIS A 136 -13.18 2.07 1.78
N PHE A 137 -13.35 2.34 3.07
CA PHE A 137 -12.25 2.47 4.03
C PHE A 137 -12.47 1.47 5.17
N PHE A 138 -11.56 0.52 5.30
CA PHE A 138 -11.52 -0.34 6.47
C PHE A 138 -10.79 0.40 7.59
N LEU A 139 -11.51 0.72 8.66
CA LEU A 139 -11.04 1.52 9.80
C LEU A 139 -11.11 0.69 11.07
N ARG A 140 -10.01 0.68 11.86
CA ARG A 140 -10.00 0.01 13.16
C ARG A 140 -11.05 0.61 14.14
N SER A 141 -11.16 1.92 14.17
CA SER A 141 -12.15 2.63 14.99
C SER A 141 -13.57 2.14 14.71
N GLU A 142 -13.96 2.04 13.44
CA GLU A 142 -15.29 1.53 13.06
C GLU A 142 -15.47 0.03 13.38
N ALA A 143 -14.42 -0.78 13.20
CA ALA A 143 -14.44 -2.20 13.53
C ALA A 143 -14.65 -2.45 15.03
N ARG A 144 -14.16 -1.55 15.88
CA ARG A 144 -14.39 -1.58 17.34
C ARG A 144 -15.80 -1.19 17.75
N GLU A 145 -16.43 -0.32 17.01
CA GLU A 145 -17.79 0.15 17.30
C GLU A 145 -18.86 -0.76 16.71
N ASN A 146 -18.54 -1.45 15.60
CA ASN A 146 -19.50 -2.27 14.87
C ASN A 146 -18.91 -3.63 14.47
N LEU A 147 -19.36 -4.70 15.11
CA LEU A 147 -18.91 -6.07 14.84
C LEU A 147 -19.10 -6.53 13.37
N LYS A 148 -20.04 -5.94 12.64
CA LYS A 148 -20.21 -6.22 11.20
C LYS A 148 -19.06 -5.67 10.37
N LYS A 149 -18.37 -4.62 10.84
CA LYS A 149 -17.18 -4.04 10.21
C LYS A 149 -15.87 -4.65 10.71
N ASP A 150 -15.95 -5.57 11.70
CA ASP A 150 -14.78 -6.23 12.26
C ASP A 150 -14.39 -7.46 11.44
N HIS A 151 -13.77 -7.19 10.31
CA HIS A 151 -13.31 -8.22 9.38
C HIS A 151 -11.95 -8.81 9.81
N LEU A 152 -11.66 -10.03 9.34
CA LEU A 152 -10.32 -10.60 9.42
C LEU A 152 -9.34 -9.69 8.66
N MET A 153 -8.14 -9.48 9.21
CA MET A 153 -7.11 -8.68 8.54
C MET A 153 -6.67 -9.31 7.21
N SER A 154 -6.69 -10.65 7.09
CA SER A 154 -6.43 -11.34 5.82
C SER A 154 -7.45 -10.96 4.75
N PHE A 155 -8.75 -10.89 5.09
CA PHE A 155 -9.79 -10.43 4.16
C PHE A 155 -9.61 -8.95 3.77
N VAL A 156 -9.31 -8.08 4.72
CA VAL A 156 -9.05 -6.65 4.44
C VAL A 156 -7.84 -6.49 3.52
N ALA A 157 -6.76 -7.24 3.77
CA ALA A 157 -5.58 -7.26 2.93
C ALA A 157 -5.89 -7.79 1.52
N ARG A 158 -6.72 -8.85 1.41
CA ARG A 158 -7.17 -9.37 0.12
C ARG A 158 -8.02 -8.36 -0.64
N ALA A 159 -8.92 -7.64 0.03
CA ALA A 159 -9.79 -6.63 -0.55
C ALA A 159 -8.98 -5.46 -1.15
N THR A 160 -8.04 -4.91 -0.38
CA THR A 160 -7.20 -3.80 -0.86
C THR A 160 -6.28 -4.18 -2.02
N SER A 161 -6.03 -5.48 -2.25
CA SER A 161 -5.10 -6.01 -3.27
C SER A 161 -5.78 -6.66 -4.45
N ALA A 162 -7.10 -6.59 -4.55
CA ALA A 162 -7.88 -7.14 -5.67
C ALA A 162 -7.72 -6.27 -6.93
N ALA A 163 -6.47 -6.15 -7.42
CA ALA A 163 -6.14 -5.30 -8.55
C ALA A 163 -6.80 -5.80 -9.84
N PRO A 164 -7.63 -4.96 -10.51
CA PRO A 164 -8.30 -5.35 -11.76
C PRO A 164 -7.30 -5.88 -12.79
N THR A 165 -7.67 -6.94 -13.47
CA THR A 165 -6.86 -7.68 -14.44
C THR A 165 -5.79 -8.62 -13.86
N TYR A 166 -5.39 -8.44 -12.61
CA TYR A 166 -4.42 -9.30 -11.92
C TYR A 166 -5.12 -10.38 -11.08
N PHE A 167 -6.09 -9.99 -10.27
CA PHE A 167 -6.85 -10.86 -9.38
C PHE A 167 -8.34 -10.63 -9.54
N GLU A 168 -9.14 -11.66 -9.23
CA GLU A 168 -10.57 -11.49 -9.08
C GLU A 168 -10.92 -10.56 -7.90
N PRO A 169 -12.09 -9.90 -7.92
CA PRO A 169 -12.59 -9.13 -6.78
C PRO A 169 -12.60 -9.96 -5.50
N ALA A 170 -12.19 -9.37 -4.39
CA ALA A 170 -12.32 -10.01 -3.09
C ALA A 170 -13.79 -9.93 -2.64
N ALA A 171 -14.42 -11.06 -2.45
CA ALA A 171 -15.85 -11.10 -2.18
C ALA A 171 -16.17 -11.85 -0.87
N LYS A 172 -17.21 -11.38 -0.17
CA LYS A 172 -17.80 -12.05 0.98
C LYS A 172 -19.30 -12.09 0.77
N PHE A 173 -19.81 -13.30 0.54
CA PHE A 173 -21.22 -13.55 0.35
C PHE A 173 -21.73 -14.46 1.46
N ASN A 174 -22.63 -13.95 2.28
CA ASN A 174 -23.37 -14.76 3.25
C ASN A 174 -24.83 -14.32 3.29
N ALA A 175 -25.66 -14.91 4.15
CA ALA A 175 -27.09 -14.61 4.20
C ALA A 175 -27.43 -13.17 4.61
N GLU A 176 -26.47 -12.45 5.20
CA GLU A 176 -26.69 -11.11 5.75
C GLU A 176 -25.91 -10.02 5.00
N GLU A 177 -24.83 -10.38 4.28
CA GLU A 177 -23.91 -9.44 3.64
C GLU A 177 -23.52 -9.94 2.25
N SER A 178 -23.63 -9.06 1.27
CA SER A 178 -23.05 -9.20 -0.06
C SER A 178 -22.12 -8.01 -0.27
N MET A 179 -20.82 -8.27 -0.43
CA MET A 179 -19.83 -7.24 -0.70
C MET A 179 -18.72 -7.79 -1.58
N ALA A 180 -18.27 -6.98 -2.53
CA ALA A 180 -17.18 -7.32 -3.43
C ALA A 180 -16.27 -6.10 -3.62
N PHE A 181 -14.97 -6.30 -3.49
CA PHE A 181 -13.99 -5.23 -3.48
C PHE A 181 -12.96 -5.36 -4.58
N LEU A 182 -12.59 -4.23 -5.15
CA LEU A 182 -11.38 -4.02 -5.94
C LEU A 182 -10.32 -3.32 -5.11
N ASP A 183 -9.08 -3.41 -5.58
CA ASP A 183 -7.93 -2.69 -5.02
C ASP A 183 -8.20 -1.19 -4.89
N GLY A 184 -7.90 -0.64 -3.72
CA GLY A 184 -8.06 0.79 -3.45
C GLY A 184 -7.23 1.70 -4.36
N ALA A 185 -6.23 1.16 -5.06
CA ALA A 185 -5.41 1.90 -6.02
C ALA A 185 -6.22 2.50 -7.19
N VAL A 186 -7.46 2.02 -7.44
CA VAL A 186 -8.35 2.57 -8.47
C VAL A 186 -8.75 4.02 -8.18
N PHE A 187 -8.71 4.48 -6.90
CA PHE A 187 -9.04 5.86 -6.54
C PHE A 187 -7.99 6.51 -5.61
N ALA A 188 -7.33 5.76 -4.74
CA ALA A 188 -6.40 6.26 -3.72
C ALA A 188 -5.14 5.39 -3.61
N ASN A 189 -4.32 5.34 -4.68
CA ASN A 189 -3.04 4.60 -4.63
C ASN A 189 -2.10 5.16 -3.56
N ASN A 190 -2.09 6.47 -3.34
CA ASN A 190 -1.50 7.15 -2.19
C ASN A 190 -2.61 7.49 -1.19
N PRO A 191 -2.72 6.80 -0.04
CA PRO A 191 -3.80 7.04 0.91
C PRO A 191 -3.54 8.21 1.87
N ALA A 192 -2.49 9.00 1.69
CA ALA A 192 -2.09 10.05 2.64
C ALA A 192 -3.18 11.12 2.85
N MET A 193 -3.90 11.53 1.80
CA MET A 193 -4.99 12.49 1.94
C MET A 193 -6.22 11.88 2.62
N CYS A 194 -6.48 10.59 2.39
CA CYS A 194 -7.53 9.85 3.11
C CYS A 194 -7.21 9.76 4.61
N ALA A 195 -5.93 9.47 4.94
CA ALA A 195 -5.46 9.42 6.33
C ALA A 195 -5.55 10.80 7.02
N PHE A 196 -5.21 11.88 6.30
CA PHE A 196 -5.38 13.24 6.80
C PHE A 196 -6.85 13.54 7.12
N ALA A 197 -7.76 13.27 6.19
CA ALA A 197 -9.20 13.48 6.38
C ALA A 197 -9.77 12.64 7.54
N HIS A 198 -9.30 11.39 7.67
CA HIS A 198 -9.69 10.53 8.80
C HIS A 198 -9.17 11.07 10.13
N ALA A 199 -7.92 11.53 10.19
CA ALA A 199 -7.37 12.15 11.40
C ALA A 199 -8.16 13.40 11.83
N GLN A 200 -8.59 14.23 10.86
CA GLN A 200 -9.49 15.36 11.15
C GLN A 200 -10.85 14.89 11.70
N SER A 201 -11.41 13.80 11.18
CA SER A 201 -12.68 13.25 11.69
C SER A 201 -12.54 12.71 13.13
N LEU A 202 -11.33 12.32 13.55
CA LEU A 202 -11.01 11.95 14.93
C LEU A 202 -10.74 13.16 15.84
N GLY A 203 -10.81 14.39 15.31
CA GLY A 203 -10.71 15.64 16.07
C GLY A 203 -9.31 16.24 16.15
N PHE A 204 -8.36 15.80 15.34
CA PHE A 204 -7.02 16.40 15.26
C PHE A 204 -7.00 17.54 14.22
N ASP A 205 -6.39 18.66 14.60
CA ASP A 205 -6.17 19.78 13.70
C ASP A 205 -4.90 19.56 12.83
N GLU A 206 -4.82 20.23 11.68
CA GLU A 206 -3.68 20.12 10.76
C GLU A 206 -2.33 20.49 11.39
N ASP A 207 -2.32 21.40 12.34
CA ASP A 207 -1.11 21.81 13.08
C ASP A 207 -0.58 20.73 14.04
N GLU A 208 -1.40 19.76 14.40
CA GLU A 208 -1.09 18.65 15.28
C GLU A 208 -0.62 17.39 14.55
N MET A 209 -0.66 17.41 13.19
CA MET A 209 -0.38 16.24 12.37
C MET A 209 1.03 16.27 11.81
N THR A 210 1.67 15.11 11.79
CA THR A 210 2.88 14.83 11.00
C THR A 210 2.61 13.62 10.12
N ILE A 211 2.75 13.77 8.81
CA ILE A 211 2.49 12.70 7.84
C ILE A 211 3.78 12.29 7.15
N VAL A 212 4.08 11.00 7.21
CA VAL A 212 5.14 10.34 6.46
C VAL A 212 4.48 9.52 5.36
N SER A 213 4.72 9.88 4.10
CA SER A 213 4.15 9.21 2.94
C SER A 213 5.23 8.51 2.13
N LEU A 214 5.12 7.20 2.02
CA LEU A 214 6.11 6.32 1.40
C LEU A 214 5.58 5.76 0.08
N GLY A 215 6.22 6.12 -1.02
CA GLY A 215 5.88 5.66 -2.35
C GLY A 215 6.63 4.41 -2.78
N THR A 216 6.06 3.72 -3.74
CA THR A 216 6.59 2.48 -4.33
C THR A 216 7.40 2.70 -5.61
N GLY A 217 7.79 3.94 -5.87
CA GLY A 217 8.57 4.34 -7.04
C GLY A 217 7.71 4.86 -8.19
N ALA A 218 8.05 6.05 -8.66
CA ALA A 218 7.44 6.63 -9.84
C ALA A 218 8.17 6.15 -11.09
N VAL A 219 7.46 5.49 -12.00
CA VAL A 219 7.96 5.20 -13.33
C VAL A 219 7.72 6.46 -14.18
N ALA A 220 8.74 7.28 -14.34
CA ALA A 220 8.65 8.47 -15.17
C ALA A 220 8.56 8.09 -16.66
N ARG A 221 7.36 7.70 -17.11
CA ARG A 221 7.09 7.68 -18.55
C ARG A 221 6.73 9.09 -19.00
N ILE A 222 7.73 9.82 -19.46
CA ILE A 222 7.49 11.10 -20.12
C ILE A 222 6.92 10.78 -21.51
N LEU A 223 5.67 11.12 -21.73
CA LEU A 223 5.03 11.02 -23.04
C LEU A 223 5.35 12.30 -23.83
N GLN A 224 5.94 12.12 -25.01
CA GLN A 224 6.21 13.25 -25.90
C GLN A 224 4.94 13.60 -26.66
N TYR A 225 4.67 14.91 -26.88
CA TYR A 225 3.50 15.36 -27.62
C TYR A 225 3.39 14.67 -28.99
N GLU A 226 4.49 14.58 -29.72
CA GLU A 226 4.53 13.94 -31.06
C GLU A 226 4.21 12.43 -31.02
N GLU A 227 4.47 11.75 -29.90
CA GLU A 227 4.11 10.34 -29.71
C GLU A 227 2.60 10.19 -29.49
N VAL A 228 1.99 11.06 -28.68
CA VAL A 228 0.62 10.85 -28.19
C VAL A 228 -0.46 11.55 -29.03
N ARG A 229 -0.10 12.56 -29.83
CA ARG A 229 -1.07 13.40 -30.57
C ARG A 229 -1.99 12.66 -31.53
N HIS A 230 -1.61 11.45 -31.93
CA HIS A 230 -2.40 10.59 -32.82
C HIS A 230 -2.90 9.29 -32.15
N TRP A 231 -2.77 9.19 -30.82
CA TRP A 231 -3.22 8.02 -30.11
C TRP A 231 -4.74 7.89 -30.12
N GLY A 232 -5.23 6.69 -30.49
CA GLY A 232 -6.61 6.27 -30.32
C GLY A 232 -6.80 5.48 -29.03
N LEU A 233 -8.02 4.98 -28.81
CA LEU A 233 -8.44 4.28 -27.60
C LEU A 233 -7.47 3.15 -27.17
N ALA A 234 -7.06 2.30 -28.11
CA ALA A 234 -6.18 1.17 -27.83
C ALA A 234 -4.78 1.61 -27.32
N ASN A 235 -4.27 2.74 -27.81
CA ASN A 235 -2.98 3.27 -27.38
C ASN A 235 -3.05 3.91 -26.01
N TRP A 236 -4.19 4.51 -25.67
CA TRP A 236 -4.43 5.16 -24.37
C TRP A 236 -4.75 4.17 -23.25
N ALA A 237 -5.30 2.99 -23.54
CA ALA A 237 -5.86 2.06 -22.56
C ALA A 237 -4.93 1.72 -21.38
N ARG A 238 -3.63 1.48 -21.64
CA ARG A 238 -2.65 1.24 -20.57
C ARG A 238 -2.07 2.52 -19.97
N PRO A 239 -1.56 3.46 -20.80
CA PRO A 239 -0.95 4.68 -20.26
C PRO A 239 -1.87 5.53 -19.41
N ILE A 240 -3.19 5.52 -19.66
CA ILE A 240 -4.14 6.35 -18.90
C ILE A 240 -4.17 5.98 -17.41
N LEU A 241 -4.06 4.70 -17.07
CA LEU A 241 -4.03 4.25 -15.69
C LEU A 241 -2.78 4.74 -14.96
N ASP A 242 -1.62 4.63 -15.60
CA ASP A 242 -0.35 5.13 -15.05
C ASP A 242 -0.38 6.66 -14.86
N ILE A 243 -0.92 7.39 -15.85
CA ILE A 243 -1.07 8.85 -15.80
C ILE A 243 -2.00 9.26 -14.66
N THR A 244 -3.16 8.61 -14.54
CA THR A 244 -4.15 8.93 -13.51
C THR A 244 -3.57 8.70 -12.11
N SER A 245 -2.90 7.57 -11.90
CA SER A 245 -2.25 7.26 -10.62
C SER A 245 -1.16 8.28 -10.28
N GLN A 246 -0.27 8.61 -11.23
CA GLN A 246 0.79 9.61 -11.02
C GLN A 246 0.23 11.01 -10.78
N ALA A 247 -0.77 11.43 -11.55
CA ALA A 247 -1.41 12.74 -11.41
C ALA A 247 -2.08 12.87 -10.04
N SER A 248 -2.79 11.82 -9.59
CA SER A 248 -3.38 11.76 -8.27
C SER A 248 -2.33 11.88 -7.16
N ASN A 249 -1.24 11.13 -7.26
CA ASN A 249 -0.14 11.20 -6.29
C ASN A 249 0.46 12.62 -6.20
N HIS A 250 0.72 13.27 -7.34
CA HIS A 250 1.24 14.64 -7.35
C HIS A 250 0.23 15.65 -6.79
N ALA A 251 -1.07 15.46 -7.05
CA ALA A 251 -2.11 16.32 -6.49
C ALA A 251 -2.17 16.20 -4.96
N ILE A 252 -2.08 14.98 -4.42
CA ILE A 252 -2.04 14.71 -2.97
C ILE A 252 -0.78 15.35 -2.35
N ASP A 253 0.38 15.17 -2.96
CA ASP A 253 1.62 15.77 -2.50
C ASP A 253 1.51 17.31 -2.47
N TRP A 254 0.94 17.91 -3.51
CA TRP A 254 0.71 19.34 -3.57
C TRP A 254 -0.25 19.81 -2.46
N GLN A 255 -1.38 19.12 -2.28
CA GLN A 255 -2.38 19.45 -1.25
C GLN A 255 -1.77 19.40 0.15
N LEU A 256 -1.13 18.29 0.53
CA LEU A 256 -0.58 18.12 1.88
C LEU A 256 0.58 19.07 2.18
N ASN A 257 1.39 19.40 1.18
CA ASN A 257 2.44 20.43 1.34
C ASN A 257 1.88 21.85 1.56
N HIS A 258 0.63 22.12 1.18
CA HIS A 258 -0.01 23.42 1.37
C HIS A 258 -0.91 23.48 2.60
N ILE A 259 -1.46 22.34 3.03
CA ILE A 259 -2.34 22.25 4.20
C ILE A 259 -1.52 22.13 5.47
N LEU A 260 -0.55 21.20 5.49
CA LEU A 260 0.22 20.91 6.68
C LEU A 260 1.27 21.98 6.94
N ARG A 261 1.59 22.16 8.21
CA ARG A 261 2.69 23.02 8.65
C ARG A 261 3.98 22.62 7.98
N LYS A 262 4.80 23.60 7.58
CA LYS A 262 6.08 23.36 6.93
C LYS A 262 6.97 22.42 7.74
N GLY A 263 7.42 21.34 7.11
CA GLY A 263 8.25 20.31 7.72
C GLY A 263 7.46 19.21 8.45
N HIS A 264 6.14 19.17 8.31
CA HIS A 264 5.28 18.12 8.87
C HIS A 264 4.71 17.16 7.81
N TYR A 265 5.03 17.37 6.54
CA TYR A 265 4.80 16.41 5.47
C TYR A 265 6.13 15.92 4.89
N PHE A 266 6.35 14.62 4.96
CA PHE A 266 7.55 13.96 4.45
C PHE A 266 7.14 12.95 3.36
N ARG A 267 7.51 13.23 2.11
CA ARG A 267 7.28 12.32 1.00
C ARG A 267 8.58 11.66 0.57
N VAL A 268 8.64 10.34 0.63
CA VAL A 268 9.74 9.54 0.08
C VAL A 268 9.22 8.81 -1.16
N GLN A 269 9.57 9.31 -2.35
CA GLN A 269 9.17 8.75 -3.63
C GLN A 269 10.39 8.55 -4.53
N PRO A 270 10.88 7.32 -4.68
CA PRO A 270 12.04 7.05 -5.53
C PRO A 270 11.71 7.25 -7.00
N LEU A 271 12.68 7.80 -7.74
CA LEU A 271 12.62 7.85 -9.20
C LEU A 271 13.19 6.53 -9.76
N MET A 272 12.36 5.77 -10.42
CA MET A 272 12.73 4.48 -11.03
C MET A 272 13.32 4.71 -12.43
N SER A 273 14.48 5.40 -12.49
CA SER A 273 15.16 5.69 -13.76
C SER A 273 15.68 4.39 -14.39
N GLY A 274 15.13 4.04 -15.55
CA GLY A 274 15.58 2.86 -16.32
C GLY A 274 15.01 1.51 -15.86
N MET A 275 14.35 1.44 -14.73
CA MET A 275 13.73 0.21 -14.22
C MET A 275 12.24 0.19 -14.59
N ARG A 276 11.88 -0.56 -15.62
CA ARG A 276 10.49 -0.88 -15.98
C ARG A 276 10.08 -2.18 -15.30
N SER A 277 10.02 -2.22 -13.98
CA SER A 277 9.45 -3.40 -13.35
C SER A 277 7.93 -3.28 -13.32
N ALA A 278 7.25 -4.24 -13.91
CA ALA A 278 5.83 -4.41 -13.70
C ALA A 278 5.58 -4.67 -12.21
N ILE A 279 4.40 -4.29 -11.71
CA ILE A 279 4.04 -4.45 -10.29
C ILE A 279 3.95 -5.92 -9.84
N ASP A 280 3.98 -6.85 -10.79
CA ASP A 280 3.91 -8.29 -10.63
C ASP A 280 5.22 -9.01 -11.02
N ASP A 281 6.31 -8.28 -11.29
CA ASP A 281 7.60 -8.86 -11.67
C ASP A 281 8.40 -9.28 -10.42
N ALA A 282 8.12 -10.49 -9.94
CA ALA A 282 8.76 -11.09 -8.77
C ALA A 282 10.05 -11.89 -9.09
N ARG A 283 10.65 -11.71 -10.27
CA ARG A 283 11.91 -12.40 -10.62
C ARG A 283 13.04 -11.97 -9.69
N PRO A 284 14.00 -12.89 -9.37
CA PRO A 284 15.09 -12.59 -8.43
C PRO A 284 15.92 -11.35 -8.80
N GLU A 285 16.17 -11.12 -10.09
CA GLU A 285 16.87 -9.93 -10.57
C GLU A 285 16.08 -8.64 -10.33
N THR A 286 14.75 -8.68 -10.45
CA THR A 286 13.88 -7.52 -10.16
C THR A 286 13.85 -7.23 -8.66
N ILE A 287 13.69 -8.25 -7.83
CA ILE A 287 13.73 -8.10 -6.37
C ILE A 287 15.05 -7.47 -5.93
N LYS A 288 16.18 -7.97 -6.47
CA LYS A 288 17.51 -7.40 -6.17
C LYS A 288 17.63 -5.94 -6.60
N ALA A 289 17.14 -5.59 -7.78
CA ALA A 289 17.15 -4.22 -8.27
C ALA A 289 16.28 -3.28 -7.40
N LEU A 290 15.14 -3.77 -6.89
CA LEU A 290 14.28 -3.02 -5.95
C LEU A 290 15.00 -2.79 -4.61
N GLU A 291 15.75 -3.77 -4.10
CA GLU A 291 16.56 -3.60 -2.89
C GLU A 291 17.69 -2.57 -3.08
N GLU A 292 18.36 -2.60 -4.23
CA GLU A 292 19.40 -1.62 -4.57
C GLU A 292 18.81 -0.21 -4.64
N ALA A 293 17.68 -0.04 -5.35
CA ALA A 293 16.95 1.23 -5.41
C ALA A 293 16.52 1.72 -4.01
N SER A 294 16.08 0.81 -3.13
CA SER A 294 15.70 1.14 -1.76
C SER A 294 16.89 1.70 -0.96
N ARG A 295 18.07 1.05 -1.07
CA ARG A 295 19.30 1.54 -0.41
C ARG A 295 19.72 2.91 -0.92
N GLU A 296 19.64 3.14 -2.24
CA GLU A 296 19.93 4.45 -2.83
C GLU A 296 18.99 5.55 -2.31
N VAL A 297 17.69 5.24 -2.18
CA VAL A 297 16.69 6.17 -1.63
C VAL A 297 17.01 6.52 -0.18
N ILE A 298 17.30 5.53 0.65
CA ILE A 298 17.66 5.73 2.07
C ILE A 298 18.91 6.61 2.17
N VAL A 299 19.95 6.37 1.37
CA VAL A 299 21.16 7.20 1.34
C VAL A 299 20.86 8.62 0.88
N ARG A 300 20.05 8.77 -0.18
CA ARG A 300 19.68 10.09 -0.71
C ARG A 300 18.89 10.93 0.27
N HIS A 301 17.99 10.31 1.03
CA HIS A 301 17.14 10.96 2.03
C HIS A 301 17.69 10.86 3.46
N ASN A 302 18.98 10.55 3.62
CA ASN A 302 19.56 10.31 4.95
C ASN A 302 19.30 11.44 5.94
N GLU A 303 19.58 12.68 5.54
CA GLU A 303 19.37 13.87 6.38
C GLU A 303 17.89 14.14 6.67
N ASP A 304 17.02 13.88 5.72
CA ASP A 304 15.57 14.07 5.90
C ASP A 304 14.99 12.98 6.83
N LEU A 305 15.50 11.75 6.74
CA LEU A 305 15.14 10.68 7.68
C LEU A 305 15.63 10.98 9.11
N ASP A 306 16.83 11.59 9.27
CA ASP A 306 17.30 12.02 10.60
C ASP A 306 16.40 13.13 11.17
N LYS A 307 16.04 14.13 10.37
CA LYS A 307 15.10 15.19 10.78
C LYS A 307 13.74 14.62 11.15
N LEU A 308 13.23 13.71 10.33
CA LEU A 308 11.97 13.01 10.57
C LEU A 308 12.00 12.25 11.90
N CYS A 309 13.02 11.40 12.13
CA CYS A 309 13.13 10.63 13.37
C CYS A 309 13.23 11.53 14.60
N ASN A 310 13.96 12.65 14.52
CA ASN A 310 14.03 13.64 15.60
C ASN A 310 12.65 14.27 15.86
N LEU A 311 11.89 14.60 14.82
CA LEU A 311 10.53 15.14 14.97
C LEU A 311 9.59 14.10 15.59
N LEU A 312 9.66 12.86 15.13
CA LEU A 312 8.84 11.76 15.69
C LEU A 312 9.20 11.42 17.14
N ALA A 313 10.43 11.67 17.58
CA ALA A 313 10.88 11.43 18.96
C ALA A 313 10.48 12.56 19.91
N SER A 314 10.28 13.79 19.41
CA SER A 314 10.05 14.98 20.25
C SER A 314 8.58 15.24 20.58
N ASN A 315 7.66 14.53 19.98
CA ASN A 315 6.21 14.58 20.20
C ASN A 315 5.72 13.25 20.78
#